data_31ea635c9a1c4c6536044a0360083214
#
_entry.id   31ea635c9a1c4c6536044a0360083214
#
_cell.length_a   1.000
_cell.length_b   1.000
_cell.length_c   1.000
_cell.angle_alpha   90.00
_cell.angle_beta   90.00
_cell.angle_gamma   90.00
#
_symmetry.space_group_name_H-M   'P 1'
#
loop_
_entity.id
_entity.type
_entity.pdbx_description
1 polymer ?
#
loop_
_entity_poly.entity_id
_entity_poly.type
_entity_poly.pdbx_seq_one_letter_code
_entity_poly.pdbx_strand_id
1 'polypeptide(L)'
;MGNDQKGIQFNRRDFIKTTTLASVAATLPVTSLAEQRTISGSKPSPAGTKRSLLFLSDVLENYERLIESIKSINEYEILVTPMKVDFQKPKDILKSIQDKNADILFICLPGMGFSSRHIAEGMGTLDIPLILLPINLDLIMWETDLAASFRLKGTNALLANSEEHAIELIKIVATPRPLEGQRALIFGKPFRSTSIPAPNLSEDYIYKRTGVRVEHRPLEDLRKLMKGVDDATARKEMERWKREAAKIVEPTDDAILDSSRMYILLRSIVDQEGLSAISIDCLSFTFNPNRTLPTPCLAFTRLRDEGVSATCEADVCMMLSSMLLREISKRPSYVCNVSSVNTQTSTTVLRHCVAPTKIFGADAPPQPYNLRDYHGMGGVVPEIEYPVGLDVTMGGFSKDLKDFVLWPGRIQPGIDDRATPSFKNAPPEMQKMRRYCSVRAEVKIKDVHRFLQSIAGIHHIMVAGSYTEAIYNAMLRMNVNVIAPPDLIVPEV
;
A
#
# COMPACT_ATOMS: atom_id res chain seq x y z
N MET A 1 8.61 53.24 0.93
CA MET A 1 9.57 52.50 0.09
C MET A 1 9.05 51.07 0.00
N GLY A 2 8.35 50.80 -1.10
CA GLY A 2 7.67 49.53 -1.31
C GLY A 2 8.66 48.52 -1.87
N ASN A 3 8.72 47.34 -1.25
CA ASN A 3 9.39 46.19 -1.78
C ASN A 3 8.34 45.31 -2.51
N ASP A 4 8.21 45.55 -3.80
CA ASP A 4 7.47 44.65 -4.71
C ASP A 4 8.25 43.32 -4.88
N GLN A 5 8.00 42.38 -4.01
CA GLN A 5 8.32 40.98 -4.29
C GLN A 5 7.27 40.43 -5.26
N LYS A 6 7.48 40.60 -6.53
CA LYS A 6 6.75 39.87 -7.59
C LYS A 6 7.05 38.38 -7.42
N GLY A 7 6.13 37.66 -6.79
CA GLY A 7 6.12 36.21 -6.77
C GLY A 7 6.02 35.72 -8.23
N ILE A 8 7.03 34.99 -8.67
CA ILE A 8 7.05 34.40 -10.01
C ILE A 8 5.95 33.35 -10.04
N GLN A 9 4.88 33.60 -10.77
CA GLN A 9 3.86 32.63 -11.08
C GLN A 9 4.48 31.60 -12.06
N PHE A 10 4.70 30.40 -11.57
CA PHE A 10 5.12 29.28 -12.40
C PHE A 10 3.87 28.74 -13.13
N ASN A 11 3.74 29.04 -14.43
CA ASN A 11 2.66 28.47 -15.21
C ASN A 11 3.17 27.19 -15.90
N ARG A 12 2.25 26.34 -16.29
CA ARG A 12 2.49 25.05 -16.92
C ARG A 12 3.31 25.13 -18.22
N ARG A 13 3.22 26.26 -18.95
CA ARG A 13 3.96 26.46 -20.18
C ARG A 13 5.45 26.71 -19.92
N ASP A 14 5.79 27.35 -18.82
CA ASP A 14 7.18 27.64 -18.48
C ASP A 14 7.89 26.39 -17.97
N PHE A 15 7.17 25.51 -17.26
CA PHE A 15 7.65 24.20 -16.85
C PHE A 15 7.96 23.30 -18.07
N ILE A 16 7.06 23.25 -19.06
CA ILE A 16 7.24 22.47 -20.29
C ILE A 16 8.40 23.01 -21.14
N LYS A 17 8.61 24.33 -21.19
CA LYS A 17 9.72 24.93 -21.92
C LYS A 17 11.08 24.64 -21.30
N THR A 18 11.14 24.54 -19.98
CA THR A 18 12.39 24.20 -19.27
C THR A 18 12.76 22.74 -19.45
N THR A 19 11.77 21.84 -19.57
CA THR A 19 11.99 20.40 -19.79
C THR A 19 12.44 20.06 -21.21
N THR A 20 12.05 20.85 -22.22
CA THR A 20 12.45 20.59 -23.62
C THR A 20 13.91 20.96 -23.90
N LEU A 21 14.54 21.80 -23.10
CA LEU A 21 15.94 22.18 -23.23
C LEU A 21 16.94 21.29 -22.54
N ALA A 22 16.48 20.45 -21.57
CA ALA A 22 17.34 19.53 -20.83
C ALA A 22 17.57 18.18 -21.53
N SER A 23 16.87 17.91 -22.61
CA SER A 23 16.93 16.61 -23.32
C SER A 23 17.96 16.48 -24.42
N VAL A 24 18.82 17.49 -24.64
CA VAL A 24 19.80 17.51 -25.78
C VAL A 24 21.28 17.42 -25.31
N ALA A 25 21.61 17.33 -24.05
CA ALA A 25 22.99 17.29 -23.60
C ALA A 25 23.27 16.21 -22.56
N ALA A 26 23.31 14.95 -22.98
CA ALA A 26 24.00 13.91 -22.21
C ALA A 26 24.34 12.68 -23.07
N THR A 27 25.31 12.82 -23.97
CA THR A 27 26.10 11.69 -24.45
C THR A 27 27.55 11.90 -24.03
N LEU A 28 27.92 11.40 -22.86
CA LEU A 28 29.30 11.09 -22.50
C LEU A 28 29.29 9.89 -21.54
N PRO A 29 30.20 8.93 -21.70
CA PRO A 29 30.25 7.73 -20.88
C PRO A 29 30.84 8.06 -19.52
N VAL A 30 30.07 7.94 -18.47
CA VAL A 30 30.59 7.93 -17.09
C VAL A 30 30.78 6.49 -16.67
N THR A 31 32.00 6.00 -16.89
CA THR A 31 32.52 4.86 -16.13
C THR A 31 32.80 5.31 -14.72
N SER A 32 31.96 4.91 -13.76
CA SER A 32 32.35 4.89 -12.35
C SER A 32 31.41 3.99 -11.55
N LEU A 33 31.95 2.95 -11.02
CA LEU A 33 31.74 2.38 -9.69
C LEU A 33 30.39 2.74 -8.99
N ALA A 34 29.29 2.45 -9.66
CA ALA A 34 28.09 1.99 -8.99
C ALA A 34 27.98 0.51 -9.37
N GLU A 35 28.51 -0.36 -8.50
CA GLU A 35 28.09 -1.75 -8.50
C GLU A 35 26.56 -1.72 -8.58
N GLN A 36 26.04 -2.28 -9.65
CA GLN A 36 24.64 -2.65 -9.78
C GLN A 36 24.35 -3.64 -8.66
N ARG A 37 24.14 -3.16 -7.45
CA ARG A 37 23.43 -3.91 -6.44
C ARG A 37 21.99 -3.94 -6.90
N THR A 38 21.65 -5.01 -7.62
CA THR A 38 20.28 -5.48 -7.71
C THR A 38 19.71 -5.36 -6.32
N ILE A 39 18.75 -4.45 -6.15
CA ILE A 39 17.94 -4.36 -4.95
C ILE A 39 17.35 -5.75 -4.82
N SER A 40 17.78 -6.50 -3.81
CA SER A 40 17.10 -7.70 -3.40
C SER A 40 15.80 -7.21 -2.78
N GLY A 41 14.87 -6.82 -3.65
CA GLY A 41 13.47 -6.86 -3.32
C GLY A 41 13.24 -8.21 -2.67
N SER A 42 12.46 -8.28 -1.60
CA SER A 42 12.07 -9.49 -0.88
C SER A 42 12.28 -10.70 -1.80
N LYS A 43 13.14 -11.65 -1.38
CA LYS A 43 13.34 -12.87 -2.17
C LYS A 43 11.96 -13.32 -2.62
N PRO A 44 11.71 -13.50 -3.91
CA PRO A 44 10.45 -14.08 -4.33
C PRO A 44 10.28 -15.33 -3.48
N SER A 45 9.11 -15.53 -2.91
CA SER A 45 8.80 -16.78 -2.19
C SER A 45 9.32 -17.90 -3.06
N PRO A 46 10.13 -18.82 -2.53
CA PRO A 46 10.82 -19.79 -3.36
C PRO A 46 9.78 -20.42 -4.30
N ALA A 47 10.04 -20.35 -5.60
CA ALA A 47 9.25 -21.08 -6.58
C ALA A 47 9.23 -22.53 -6.11
N GLY A 48 8.02 -23.09 -5.86
CA GLY A 48 7.88 -24.43 -5.31
C GLY A 48 7.41 -24.50 -3.85
N THR A 49 6.76 -23.49 -3.30
CA THR A 49 6.10 -23.62 -1.99
C THR A 49 4.98 -24.66 -2.12
N LYS A 50 5.19 -25.84 -1.49
CA LYS A 50 4.13 -26.87 -1.36
C LYS A 50 2.99 -26.31 -0.53
N ARG A 51 1.76 -26.49 -0.99
CA ARG A 51 0.53 -26.19 -0.26
C ARG A 51 -0.27 -27.45 -0.04
N SER A 52 -0.64 -27.71 1.18
CA SER A 52 -1.50 -28.84 1.53
C SER A 52 -2.96 -28.42 1.43
N LEU A 53 -3.70 -28.98 0.50
CA LEU A 53 -5.13 -28.77 0.33
C LEU A 53 -5.88 -30.01 0.81
N LEU A 54 -6.73 -29.85 1.81
CA LEU A 54 -7.62 -30.89 2.28
C LEU A 54 -8.97 -30.75 1.59
N PHE A 55 -9.30 -31.74 0.74
CA PHE A 55 -10.53 -31.79 -0.03
C PHE A 55 -11.56 -32.66 0.65
N LEU A 56 -12.66 -32.07 1.10
CA LEU A 56 -13.70 -32.75 1.88
C LEU A 56 -15.00 -32.89 1.08
N SER A 57 -15.53 -34.10 1.06
CA SER A 57 -16.87 -34.40 0.53
C SER A 57 -17.42 -35.66 1.20
N ASP A 58 -18.73 -35.80 1.24
CA ASP A 58 -19.42 -37.06 1.59
C ASP A 58 -19.52 -38.02 0.40
N VAL A 59 -19.31 -37.52 -0.85
CA VAL A 59 -19.40 -38.23 -2.13
C VAL A 59 -18.19 -37.93 -3.03
N LEU A 60 -16.99 -38.33 -2.60
CA LEU A 60 -15.72 -38.04 -3.31
C LEU A 60 -15.71 -38.50 -4.76
N GLU A 61 -16.40 -39.59 -5.07
CA GLU A 61 -16.52 -40.18 -6.40
C GLU A 61 -17.09 -39.20 -7.44
N ASN A 62 -17.85 -38.23 -7.03
CA ASN A 62 -18.43 -37.22 -7.93
C ASN A 62 -17.41 -36.14 -8.33
N TYR A 63 -16.27 -36.06 -7.67
CA TYR A 63 -15.31 -34.95 -7.81
C TYR A 63 -13.92 -35.40 -8.30
N GLU A 64 -13.76 -36.60 -8.81
CA GLU A 64 -12.47 -37.13 -9.29
C GLU A 64 -11.81 -36.22 -10.32
N ARG A 65 -12.62 -35.70 -11.28
CA ARG A 65 -12.12 -34.78 -12.33
C ARG A 65 -11.64 -33.47 -11.75
N LEU A 66 -12.39 -32.88 -10.82
CA LEU A 66 -12.01 -31.63 -10.15
C LEU A 66 -10.73 -31.81 -9.35
N ILE A 67 -10.60 -32.90 -8.59
CA ILE A 67 -9.41 -33.24 -7.82
C ILE A 67 -8.18 -33.35 -8.74
N GLU A 68 -8.30 -34.02 -9.89
CA GLU A 68 -7.20 -34.13 -10.86
C GLU A 68 -6.87 -32.77 -11.52
N SER A 69 -7.89 -31.93 -11.79
CA SER A 69 -7.67 -30.58 -12.28
C SER A 69 -6.93 -29.72 -11.25
N ILE A 70 -7.24 -29.82 -9.95
CA ILE A 70 -6.53 -29.11 -8.89
C ILE A 70 -5.07 -29.59 -8.78
N LYS A 71 -4.82 -30.89 -8.86
CA LYS A 71 -3.46 -31.45 -8.87
C LYS A 71 -2.63 -31.01 -10.07
N SER A 72 -3.27 -30.69 -11.19
CA SER A 72 -2.61 -30.25 -12.43
C SER A 72 -2.26 -28.77 -12.45
N ILE A 73 -2.55 -28.00 -11.39
CA ILE A 73 -2.18 -26.59 -11.31
C ILE A 73 -0.65 -26.47 -11.26
N ASN A 74 -0.06 -26.01 -12.38
CA ASN A 74 1.41 -25.98 -12.54
C ASN A 74 2.09 -24.81 -11.83
N GLU A 75 1.33 -23.77 -11.45
CA GLU A 75 1.88 -22.55 -10.84
C GLU A 75 2.32 -22.78 -9.38
N TYR A 76 1.75 -23.80 -8.72
CA TYR A 76 2.04 -24.17 -7.34
C TYR A 76 2.04 -25.68 -7.18
N GLU A 77 2.92 -26.20 -6.33
CA GLU A 77 2.85 -27.61 -5.92
C GLU A 77 1.73 -27.79 -4.89
N ILE A 78 0.53 -28.14 -5.36
CA ILE A 78 -0.62 -28.38 -4.48
C ILE A 78 -0.73 -29.86 -4.18
N LEU A 79 -0.50 -30.22 -2.92
CA LEU A 79 -0.71 -31.57 -2.42
C LEU A 79 -2.16 -31.74 -2.00
N VAL A 80 -2.98 -32.33 -2.86
CA VAL A 80 -4.40 -32.58 -2.58
C VAL A 80 -4.57 -33.86 -1.78
N THR A 81 -5.21 -33.77 -0.64
CA THR A 81 -5.61 -34.92 0.18
C THR A 81 -7.13 -35.04 0.19
N PRO A 82 -7.73 -35.91 -0.64
CA PRO A 82 -9.16 -36.14 -0.61
C PRO A 82 -9.56 -36.93 0.63
N MET A 83 -10.66 -36.54 1.25
CA MET A 83 -11.17 -37.23 2.43
C MET A 83 -12.69 -37.25 2.43
N LYS A 84 -13.27 -38.46 2.53
CA LYS A 84 -14.71 -38.63 2.75
C LYS A 84 -15.05 -38.29 4.19
N VAL A 85 -16.06 -37.44 4.37
CA VAL A 85 -16.46 -36.94 5.68
C VAL A 85 -17.95 -37.12 5.94
N ASP A 86 -18.30 -37.17 7.23
CA ASP A 86 -19.68 -37.09 7.69
C ASP A 86 -19.93 -35.68 8.26
N PHE A 87 -20.64 -34.84 7.53
CA PHE A 87 -20.96 -33.47 7.95
C PHE A 87 -21.82 -33.39 9.22
N GLN A 88 -22.37 -34.48 9.70
CA GLN A 88 -23.03 -34.56 11.01
C GLN A 88 -22.02 -34.63 12.17
N LYS A 89 -20.72 -34.81 11.86
CA LYS A 89 -19.64 -34.90 12.86
C LYS A 89 -18.55 -33.84 12.65
N PRO A 90 -18.90 -32.55 12.71
CA PRO A 90 -17.96 -31.47 12.37
C PRO A 90 -16.71 -31.40 13.28
N LYS A 91 -16.77 -31.94 14.50
CA LYS A 91 -15.60 -32.03 15.38
C LYS A 91 -14.54 -33.01 14.88
N ASP A 92 -14.97 -34.10 14.24
CA ASP A 92 -14.06 -35.07 13.62
C ASP A 92 -13.39 -34.45 12.38
N ILE A 93 -14.13 -33.63 11.64
CA ILE A 93 -13.58 -32.84 10.52
C ILE A 93 -12.50 -31.87 11.04
N LEU A 94 -12.78 -31.13 12.11
CA LEU A 94 -11.80 -30.19 12.71
C LEU A 94 -10.52 -30.93 13.14
N LYS A 95 -10.65 -32.07 13.79
CA LYS A 95 -9.51 -32.91 14.17
C LYS A 95 -8.70 -33.33 12.95
N SER A 96 -9.35 -33.76 11.90
CA SER A 96 -8.68 -34.14 10.65
C SER A 96 -7.92 -32.99 9.98
N ILE A 97 -8.45 -31.75 10.03
CA ILE A 97 -7.76 -30.55 9.54
C ILE A 97 -6.47 -30.34 10.34
N GLN A 98 -6.52 -30.46 11.66
CA GLN A 98 -5.36 -30.30 12.54
C GLN A 98 -4.32 -31.41 12.30
N ASP A 99 -4.75 -32.67 12.25
CA ASP A 99 -3.86 -33.83 12.06
C ASP A 99 -3.15 -33.81 10.67
N LYS A 100 -3.77 -33.23 9.65
CA LYS A 100 -3.21 -33.13 8.28
C LYS A 100 -2.41 -31.86 8.05
N ASN A 101 -2.42 -30.91 8.98
CA ASN A 101 -1.74 -29.62 8.86
C ASN A 101 -2.03 -28.93 7.51
N ALA A 102 -3.32 -28.80 7.18
CA ALA A 102 -3.77 -28.26 5.92
C ALA A 102 -3.53 -26.73 5.85
N ASP A 103 -3.09 -26.25 4.67
CA ASP A 103 -2.95 -24.81 4.37
C ASP A 103 -4.24 -24.24 3.79
N ILE A 104 -5.04 -25.09 3.11
CA ILE A 104 -6.27 -24.71 2.41
C ILE A 104 -7.31 -25.81 2.71
N LEU A 105 -8.51 -25.40 3.02
CA LEU A 105 -9.66 -26.30 3.16
C LEU A 105 -10.61 -26.10 1.99
N PHE A 106 -10.95 -27.18 1.31
CA PHE A 106 -11.93 -27.20 0.23
C PHE A 106 -13.07 -28.14 0.61
N ILE A 107 -14.30 -27.64 0.56
CA ILE A 107 -15.48 -28.42 0.93
C ILE A 107 -16.48 -28.43 -0.23
N CYS A 108 -16.82 -29.63 -0.70
CA CYS A 108 -18.00 -29.88 -1.52
C CYS A 108 -19.15 -30.32 -0.60
N LEU A 109 -20.20 -29.54 -0.57
CA LEU A 109 -21.32 -29.73 0.34
C LEU A 109 -22.36 -30.70 -0.23
N PRO A 110 -23.11 -31.45 0.61
CA PRO A 110 -24.03 -32.50 0.16
C PRO A 110 -25.34 -31.99 -0.44
N GLY A 111 -25.47 -30.72 -0.77
CA GLY A 111 -26.63 -30.11 -1.40
C GLY A 111 -27.80 -29.85 -0.46
N MET A 112 -28.45 -30.90 0.07
CA MET A 112 -29.54 -30.77 1.05
C MET A 112 -29.31 -31.67 2.26
N GLY A 113 -29.90 -31.29 3.41
CA GLY A 113 -29.88 -32.13 4.61
C GLY A 113 -28.73 -31.90 5.58
N PHE A 114 -27.93 -30.85 5.40
CA PHE A 114 -26.95 -30.42 6.40
C PHE A 114 -27.42 -29.16 7.16
N SER A 115 -26.90 -28.97 8.35
CA SER A 115 -27.10 -27.77 9.14
C SER A 115 -25.88 -26.88 9.09
N SER A 116 -25.92 -25.77 8.38
CA SER A 116 -24.85 -24.77 8.31
C SER A 116 -24.41 -24.32 9.70
N ARG A 117 -25.36 -24.11 10.60
CA ARG A 117 -25.08 -23.76 11.99
C ARG A 117 -24.29 -24.85 12.71
N HIS A 118 -24.70 -26.09 12.60
CA HIS A 118 -24.06 -27.23 13.27
C HIS A 118 -22.61 -27.41 12.77
N ILE A 119 -22.39 -27.31 11.46
CA ILE A 119 -21.05 -27.41 10.87
C ILE A 119 -20.19 -26.25 11.37
N ALA A 120 -20.66 -25.00 11.25
CA ALA A 120 -19.89 -23.84 11.67
C ALA A 120 -19.60 -23.82 13.17
N GLU A 121 -20.54 -24.21 14.03
CA GLU A 121 -20.34 -24.29 15.48
C GLU A 121 -19.32 -25.40 15.82
N GLY A 122 -19.43 -26.55 15.22
CA GLY A 122 -18.57 -27.70 15.49
C GLY A 122 -17.14 -27.56 14.98
N MET A 123 -16.94 -26.88 13.85
CA MET A 123 -15.61 -26.60 13.29
C MET A 123 -14.95 -25.36 13.92
N GLY A 124 -15.73 -24.47 14.54
CA GLY A 124 -15.17 -23.27 15.19
C GLY A 124 -14.56 -22.26 14.22
N THR A 125 -13.48 -21.59 14.66
CA THR A 125 -12.70 -20.67 13.84
C THR A 125 -11.57 -21.42 13.14
N LEU A 126 -11.43 -21.18 11.83
CA LEU A 126 -10.33 -21.73 11.02
C LEU A 126 -9.37 -20.59 10.65
N ASP A 127 -8.10 -20.77 10.93
CA ASP A 127 -7.04 -19.81 10.58
C ASP A 127 -6.52 -20.00 9.14
N ILE A 128 -7.11 -20.94 8.39
CA ILE A 128 -6.79 -21.24 7.00
C ILE A 128 -7.96 -20.84 6.08
N PRO A 129 -7.72 -20.50 4.80
CA PRO A 129 -8.79 -20.21 3.85
C PRO A 129 -9.66 -21.45 3.62
N LEU A 130 -10.95 -21.20 3.56
CA LEU A 130 -11.98 -22.18 3.26
C LEU A 130 -12.65 -21.85 1.94
N ILE A 131 -12.67 -22.78 1.00
CA ILE A 131 -13.42 -22.68 -0.25
C ILE A 131 -14.61 -23.64 -0.16
N LEU A 132 -15.80 -23.13 -0.42
CA LEU A 132 -17.04 -23.88 -0.48
C LEU A 132 -17.49 -23.98 -1.93
N LEU A 133 -17.73 -25.20 -2.41
CA LEU A 133 -18.35 -25.44 -3.72
C LEU A 133 -19.74 -26.08 -3.51
N PRO A 134 -20.82 -25.37 -3.89
CA PRO A 134 -22.16 -25.92 -3.87
C PRO A 134 -22.30 -27.04 -4.90
N ILE A 135 -23.06 -28.08 -4.56
CA ILE A 135 -23.40 -29.16 -5.51
C ILE A 135 -24.42 -28.69 -6.56
N ASN A 136 -25.24 -27.72 -6.21
CA ASN A 136 -26.26 -27.16 -7.08
C ASN A 136 -26.25 -25.63 -6.98
N LEU A 137 -25.85 -24.97 -8.06
CA LEU A 137 -25.76 -23.52 -8.13
C LEU A 137 -27.12 -22.82 -8.19
N ASP A 138 -28.18 -23.52 -8.54
CA ASP A 138 -29.54 -22.98 -8.53
C ASP A 138 -30.13 -22.89 -7.12
N LEU A 139 -29.46 -23.53 -6.14
CA LEU A 139 -29.91 -23.57 -4.75
C LEU A 139 -28.72 -23.47 -3.79
N ILE A 140 -28.19 -22.28 -3.59
CA ILE A 140 -26.97 -22.01 -2.78
C ILE A 140 -27.23 -21.39 -1.41
N MET A 141 -28.49 -21.39 -0.96
CA MET A 141 -28.89 -20.68 0.27
C MET A 141 -28.18 -21.20 1.52
N TRP A 142 -27.95 -22.51 1.60
CA TRP A 142 -27.30 -23.12 2.77
C TRP A 142 -25.79 -22.86 2.80
N GLU A 143 -25.18 -22.86 1.63
CA GLU A 143 -23.75 -22.60 1.44
C GLU A 143 -23.42 -21.12 1.71
N THR A 144 -24.31 -20.22 1.31
CA THR A 144 -24.15 -18.77 1.61
C THR A 144 -24.25 -18.51 3.12
N ASP A 145 -25.21 -19.17 3.81
CA ASP A 145 -25.34 -19.09 5.27
C ASP A 145 -24.12 -19.67 5.98
N LEU A 146 -23.63 -20.81 5.51
CA LEU A 146 -22.41 -21.43 6.05
C LEU A 146 -21.19 -20.54 5.86
N ALA A 147 -20.99 -19.99 4.66
CA ALA A 147 -19.91 -19.04 4.38
C ALA A 147 -19.99 -17.81 5.29
N ALA A 148 -21.20 -17.24 5.44
CA ALA A 148 -21.42 -16.10 6.34
C ALA A 148 -21.10 -16.44 7.79
N SER A 149 -21.51 -17.63 8.26
CA SER A 149 -21.23 -18.11 9.62
C SER A 149 -19.73 -18.26 9.89
N PHE A 150 -18.94 -18.75 8.94
CA PHE A 150 -17.49 -18.83 9.05
C PHE A 150 -16.83 -17.45 9.02
N ARG A 151 -17.29 -16.54 8.14
CA ARG A 151 -16.79 -15.16 8.06
C ARG A 151 -17.03 -14.38 9.37
N LEU A 152 -18.17 -14.55 10.01
CA LEU A 152 -18.46 -13.96 11.32
C LEU A 152 -17.46 -14.41 12.40
N LYS A 153 -16.90 -15.61 12.27
CA LYS A 153 -15.86 -16.14 13.16
C LYS A 153 -14.43 -15.75 12.74
N GLY A 154 -14.28 -14.98 11.67
CA GLY A 154 -12.99 -14.53 11.16
C GLY A 154 -12.28 -15.47 10.17
N THR A 155 -12.92 -16.58 9.78
CA THR A 155 -12.39 -17.48 8.74
C THR A 155 -12.51 -16.83 7.37
N ASN A 156 -11.47 -16.95 6.55
CA ASN A 156 -11.52 -16.57 5.13
C ASN A 156 -12.33 -17.61 4.36
N ALA A 157 -13.66 -17.46 4.31
CA ALA A 157 -14.57 -18.37 3.64
C ALA A 157 -15.00 -17.78 2.28
N LEU A 158 -14.62 -18.45 1.22
CA LEU A 158 -14.88 -18.12 -0.18
C LEU A 158 -15.93 -19.08 -0.74
N LEU A 159 -16.87 -18.57 -1.54
CA LEU A 159 -17.92 -19.36 -2.16
C LEU A 159 -17.65 -19.41 -3.67
N ALA A 160 -17.41 -20.60 -4.21
CA ALA A 160 -17.29 -20.82 -5.65
C ALA A 160 -18.66 -20.91 -6.31
N ASN A 161 -18.79 -20.42 -7.53
CA ASN A 161 -19.99 -20.53 -8.34
C ASN A 161 -19.90 -21.57 -9.46
N SER A 162 -18.70 -22.15 -9.65
CA SER A 162 -18.42 -23.24 -10.59
C SER A 162 -17.15 -23.97 -10.19
N GLU A 163 -16.84 -25.09 -10.85
CA GLU A 163 -15.57 -25.81 -10.67
C GLU A 163 -14.38 -24.95 -11.15
N GLU A 164 -14.53 -24.24 -12.27
CA GLU A 164 -13.53 -23.34 -12.81
C GLU A 164 -13.24 -22.20 -11.82
N HIS A 165 -14.28 -21.56 -11.30
CA HIS A 165 -14.14 -20.52 -10.26
C HIS A 165 -13.48 -21.07 -9.00
N ALA A 166 -13.81 -22.30 -8.60
CA ALA A 166 -13.15 -22.96 -7.46
C ALA A 166 -11.63 -23.12 -7.69
N ILE A 167 -11.22 -23.51 -8.90
CA ILE A 167 -9.80 -23.62 -9.27
C ILE A 167 -9.12 -22.26 -9.20
N GLU A 168 -9.74 -21.20 -9.67
CA GLU A 168 -9.18 -19.85 -9.59
C GLU A 168 -9.06 -19.37 -8.14
N LEU A 169 -10.07 -19.59 -7.31
CA LEU A 169 -9.98 -19.28 -5.88
C LEU A 169 -8.86 -20.06 -5.21
N ILE A 170 -8.64 -21.34 -5.57
CA ILE A 170 -7.50 -22.12 -5.08
C ILE A 170 -6.17 -21.47 -5.48
N LYS A 171 -6.01 -21.08 -6.75
CA LYS A 171 -4.80 -20.37 -7.21
C LYS A 171 -4.57 -19.08 -6.43
N ILE A 172 -5.63 -18.31 -6.19
CA ILE A 172 -5.55 -17.07 -5.41
C ILE A 172 -5.06 -17.35 -3.99
N VAL A 173 -5.67 -18.30 -3.27
CA VAL A 173 -5.32 -18.55 -1.85
C VAL A 173 -4.06 -19.38 -1.67
N ALA A 174 -3.65 -20.16 -2.66
CA ALA A 174 -2.37 -20.88 -2.65
C ALA A 174 -1.17 -19.94 -2.80
N THR A 175 -1.36 -18.79 -3.46
CA THR A 175 -0.31 -17.77 -3.58
C THR A 175 0.05 -17.21 -2.19
N PRO A 176 1.33 -17.08 -1.84
CA PRO A 176 1.75 -16.42 -0.60
C PRO A 176 1.16 -15.02 -0.47
N ARG A 177 0.89 -14.58 0.75
CA ARG A 177 0.44 -13.20 0.99
C ARG A 177 1.48 -12.22 0.46
N PRO A 178 1.11 -11.13 -0.20
CA PRO A 178 2.08 -10.23 -0.87
C PRO A 178 3.14 -9.67 0.08
N LEU A 179 2.82 -9.51 1.35
CA LEU A 179 3.70 -8.92 2.36
C LEU A 179 4.35 -9.96 3.28
N GLU A 180 4.16 -11.25 3.02
CA GLU A 180 4.65 -12.32 3.89
C GLU A 180 6.17 -12.24 4.09
N GLY A 181 6.60 -12.26 5.36
CA GLY A 181 8.00 -12.23 5.74
C GLY A 181 8.70 -10.88 5.61
N GLN A 182 8.01 -9.83 5.14
CA GLN A 182 8.58 -8.49 5.09
C GLN A 182 8.73 -7.88 6.48
N ARG A 183 9.73 -6.99 6.64
CA ARG A 183 10.03 -6.30 7.89
C ARG A 183 9.88 -4.80 7.75
N ALA A 184 9.36 -4.16 8.80
CA ALA A 184 9.17 -2.73 8.86
C ALA A 184 9.61 -2.17 10.22
N LEU A 185 10.13 -0.95 10.23
CA LEU A 185 10.56 -0.24 11.44
C LEU A 185 9.81 1.09 11.57
N ILE A 186 9.33 1.38 12.78
CA ILE A 186 8.68 2.65 13.11
C ILE A 186 9.46 3.34 14.22
N PHE A 187 9.86 4.58 13.99
CA PHE A 187 10.43 5.45 15.02
C PHE A 187 9.37 6.37 15.61
N GLY A 188 9.21 6.32 16.93
CA GLY A 188 8.28 7.15 17.67
C GLY A 188 6.94 6.48 17.96
N LYS A 189 5.95 7.31 18.27
CA LYS A 189 4.61 6.83 18.62
C LYS A 189 3.78 6.61 17.37
N PRO A 190 3.02 5.52 17.26
CA PRO A 190 2.08 5.33 16.15
C PRO A 190 1.14 6.52 16.01
N PHE A 191 0.87 6.91 14.76
CA PHE A 191 -0.05 8.00 14.45
C PHE A 191 -1.40 7.78 15.11
N ARG A 192 -1.87 8.81 15.80
CA ARG A 192 -3.20 8.85 16.39
C ARG A 192 -3.91 10.08 15.83
N SER A 193 -4.98 9.87 15.08
CA SER A 193 -5.89 10.95 14.73
C SER A 193 -6.40 11.60 16.01
N THR A 194 -6.51 12.92 16.02
CA THR A 194 -7.06 13.68 17.16
C THR A 194 -8.50 13.30 17.50
N SER A 195 -9.26 12.80 16.53
CA SER A 195 -10.68 12.48 16.65
C SER A 195 -11.00 11.00 16.78
N ILE A 196 -10.10 10.12 16.34
CA ILE A 196 -10.30 8.67 16.39
C ILE A 196 -9.03 8.06 16.97
N PRO A 197 -9.08 7.47 18.17
CA PRO A 197 -7.95 6.72 18.69
C PRO A 197 -7.55 5.66 17.67
N ALA A 198 -6.30 5.64 17.25
CA ALA A 198 -5.81 4.52 16.45
C ALA A 198 -6.06 3.24 17.27
N PRO A 199 -6.63 2.19 16.69
CA PRO A 199 -6.70 0.91 17.37
C PRO A 199 -5.29 0.53 17.79
N ASN A 200 -5.17 -0.04 18.96
CA ASN A 200 -3.88 -0.51 19.45
C ASN A 200 -3.56 -1.82 18.71
N LEU A 201 -3.06 -1.68 17.47
CA LEU A 201 -2.66 -2.83 16.66
C LEU A 201 -1.39 -3.41 17.29
N SER A 202 -1.50 -4.58 17.90
CA SER A 202 -0.33 -5.31 18.37
C SER A 202 0.49 -5.82 17.17
N GLU A 203 1.79 -5.98 17.37
CA GLU A 203 2.69 -6.55 16.35
C GLU A 203 2.22 -7.92 15.90
N ASP A 204 1.74 -8.77 16.84
CA ASP A 204 1.17 -10.07 16.54
C ASP A 204 -0.09 -10.00 15.68
N TYR A 205 -0.97 -9.02 15.93
CA TYR A 205 -2.16 -8.81 15.11
C TYR A 205 -1.80 -8.39 13.70
N ILE A 206 -0.87 -7.44 13.56
CA ILE A 206 -0.37 -7.00 12.26
C ILE A 206 0.24 -8.18 11.50
N TYR A 207 1.11 -8.96 12.17
CA TYR A 207 1.71 -10.14 11.55
C TYR A 207 0.68 -11.17 11.10
N LYS A 208 -0.29 -11.53 11.94
CA LYS A 208 -1.38 -12.43 11.57
C LYS A 208 -2.17 -11.95 10.36
N ARG A 209 -2.45 -10.65 10.29
CA ARG A 209 -3.26 -10.08 9.20
C ARG A 209 -2.48 -9.91 7.90
N THR A 210 -1.22 -9.53 7.96
CA THR A 210 -0.45 -9.06 6.79
C THR A 210 0.79 -9.87 6.47
N GLY A 211 1.34 -10.62 7.43
CA GLY A 211 2.63 -11.28 7.33
C GLY A 211 3.83 -10.38 7.58
N VAL A 212 3.61 -9.10 7.90
CA VAL A 212 4.68 -8.13 8.14
C VAL A 212 5.09 -8.13 9.60
N ARG A 213 6.39 -8.23 9.85
CA ARG A 213 6.98 -8.01 11.19
C ARG A 213 7.28 -6.52 11.35
N VAL A 214 6.55 -5.87 12.26
CA VAL A 214 6.74 -4.44 12.57
C VAL A 214 7.49 -4.31 13.89
N GLU A 215 8.53 -3.48 13.91
CA GLU A 215 9.30 -3.13 15.10
C GLU A 215 9.11 -1.65 15.42
N HIS A 216 9.01 -1.32 16.70
CA HIS A 216 8.90 0.07 17.17
C HIS A 216 10.13 0.46 17.98
N ARG A 217 10.69 1.65 17.71
CA ARG A 217 11.80 2.25 18.47
C ARG A 217 11.48 3.68 18.88
N PRO A 218 11.99 4.16 20.01
CA PRO A 218 11.84 5.56 20.42
C PRO A 218 12.48 6.52 19.42
N LEU A 219 11.89 7.73 19.25
CA LEU A 219 12.52 8.80 18.46
C LEU A 219 13.90 9.20 19.00
N GLU A 220 14.16 8.97 20.28
CA GLU A 220 15.45 9.26 20.89
C GLU A 220 16.58 8.42 20.29
N ASP A 221 16.30 7.21 19.88
CA ASP A 221 17.29 6.36 19.20
C ASP A 221 17.65 6.94 17.84
N LEU A 222 16.66 7.45 17.09
CA LEU A 222 16.92 8.16 15.84
C LEU A 222 17.80 9.40 16.05
N ARG A 223 17.54 10.18 17.13
CA ARG A 223 18.36 11.35 17.51
C ARG A 223 19.80 10.98 17.82
N LYS A 224 20.03 9.88 18.53
CA LYS A 224 21.37 9.38 18.84
C LYS A 224 22.12 8.97 17.58
N LEU A 225 21.45 8.21 16.70
CA LEU A 225 22.03 7.73 15.45
C LEU A 225 22.38 8.88 14.49
N MET A 226 21.58 9.94 14.44
CA MET A 226 21.84 11.13 13.61
C MET A 226 23.20 11.78 13.90
N LYS A 227 23.70 11.70 15.14
CA LYS A 227 24.98 12.31 15.53
C LYS A 227 26.20 11.60 14.90
N GLY A 228 26.01 10.37 14.44
CA GLY A 228 27.08 9.56 13.82
C GLY A 228 27.08 9.57 12.29
N VAL A 229 26.24 10.38 11.65
CA VAL A 229 26.18 10.43 10.19
C VAL A 229 27.41 11.13 9.61
N ASP A 230 28.04 10.50 8.62
CA ASP A 230 29.19 11.07 7.92
C ASP A 230 28.80 12.26 7.03
N ASP A 231 29.33 13.41 7.35
CA ASP A 231 29.07 14.66 6.64
C ASP A 231 29.57 14.65 5.20
N ALA A 232 30.67 13.95 4.89
CA ALA A 232 31.20 13.92 3.53
C ALA A 232 30.23 13.14 2.59
N THR A 233 29.68 12.05 3.08
CA THR A 233 28.67 11.26 2.36
C THR A 233 27.36 12.06 2.21
N ALA A 234 26.93 12.76 3.26
CA ALA A 234 25.73 13.60 3.20
C ALA A 234 25.87 14.75 2.20
N ARG A 235 27.06 15.38 2.11
CA ARG A 235 27.33 16.43 1.08
C ARG A 235 27.27 15.88 -0.35
N LYS A 236 27.77 14.67 -0.59
CA LYS A 236 27.64 14.04 -1.93
C LYS A 236 26.16 13.85 -2.32
N GLU A 237 25.32 13.43 -1.38
CA GLU A 237 23.89 13.29 -1.63
C GLU A 237 23.21 14.66 -1.80
N MET A 238 23.59 15.67 -1.03
CA MET A 238 23.13 17.05 -1.21
C MET A 238 23.42 17.56 -2.63
N GLU A 239 24.66 17.41 -3.10
CA GLU A 239 25.05 17.82 -4.45
C GLU A 239 24.32 17.02 -5.53
N ARG A 240 23.99 15.76 -5.25
CA ARG A 240 23.15 14.96 -6.13
C ARG A 240 21.74 15.54 -6.23
N TRP A 241 21.08 15.87 -5.12
CA TRP A 241 19.77 16.52 -5.10
C TRP A 241 19.77 17.84 -5.86
N LYS A 242 20.80 18.68 -5.64
CA LYS A 242 20.93 19.99 -6.31
C LYS A 242 21.09 19.85 -7.83
N ARG A 243 21.82 18.84 -8.28
CA ARG A 243 22.03 18.57 -9.70
C ARG A 243 20.82 17.99 -10.40
N GLU A 244 20.07 17.11 -9.71
CA GLU A 244 18.92 16.41 -10.27
C GLU A 244 17.62 17.25 -10.25
N ALA A 245 17.50 18.20 -9.34
CA ALA A 245 16.34 19.08 -9.28
C ALA A 245 16.27 20.04 -10.48
N ALA A 246 15.08 20.23 -11.04
CA ALA A 246 14.83 21.22 -12.08
C ALA A 246 15.02 22.65 -11.52
N LYS A 247 14.66 22.86 -10.27
CA LYS A 247 14.82 24.15 -9.57
C LYS A 247 14.88 23.95 -8.06
N ILE A 248 15.71 24.76 -7.39
CA ILE A 248 15.67 24.96 -5.95
C ILE A 248 14.98 26.31 -5.71
N VAL A 249 13.82 26.30 -5.03
CA VAL A 249 12.98 27.50 -4.93
C VAL A 249 13.22 28.25 -3.63
N GLU A 250 13.02 27.61 -2.49
CA GLU A 250 13.20 28.24 -1.18
C GLU A 250 14.29 27.59 -0.31
N PRO A 251 14.54 26.24 -0.37
CA PRO A 251 15.46 25.61 0.56
C PRO A 251 16.87 26.15 0.50
N THR A 252 17.49 26.28 1.67
CA THR A 252 18.93 26.58 1.81
C THR A 252 19.79 25.31 1.64
N ASP A 253 21.06 25.49 1.35
CA ASP A 253 22.03 24.40 1.29
C ASP A 253 22.09 23.60 2.61
N ASP A 254 22.01 24.28 3.76
CA ASP A 254 21.98 23.61 5.07
C ASP A 254 20.74 22.73 5.24
N ALA A 255 19.56 23.19 4.81
CA ALA A 255 18.34 22.41 4.87
C ALA A 255 18.41 21.16 3.97
N ILE A 256 19.02 21.27 2.78
CA ILE A 256 19.22 20.14 1.87
C ILE A 256 20.26 19.17 2.46
N LEU A 257 21.35 19.69 3.07
CA LEU A 257 22.36 18.88 3.73
C LEU A 257 21.78 18.09 4.91
N ASP A 258 20.98 18.73 5.76
CA ASP A 258 20.32 18.08 6.90
C ASP A 258 19.36 16.98 6.44
N SER A 259 18.60 17.24 5.37
CA SER A 259 17.73 16.23 4.77
C SER A 259 18.53 15.06 4.16
N SER A 260 19.70 15.36 3.62
CA SER A 260 20.63 14.35 3.08
C SER A 260 21.24 13.49 4.20
N ARG A 261 21.60 14.08 5.35
CA ARG A 261 22.02 13.33 6.54
C ARG A 261 20.93 12.34 6.98
N MET A 262 19.67 12.79 7.02
CA MET A 262 18.53 11.92 7.33
C MET A 262 18.42 10.74 6.35
N TYR A 263 18.58 11.00 5.04
CA TYR A 263 18.56 9.93 4.05
C TYR A 263 19.68 8.91 4.26
N ILE A 264 20.93 9.38 4.44
CA ILE A 264 22.09 8.48 4.65
C ILE A 264 21.87 7.58 5.87
N LEU A 265 21.35 8.14 6.97
CA LEU A 265 21.01 7.36 8.16
C LEU A 265 19.95 6.31 7.87
N LEU A 266 18.81 6.74 7.34
CA LEU A 266 17.69 5.83 7.11
C LEU A 266 18.04 4.73 6.09
N ARG A 267 18.81 5.06 5.05
CA ARG A 267 19.28 4.08 4.08
C ARG A 267 20.17 3.02 4.75
N SER A 268 21.11 3.47 5.59
CA SER A 268 21.98 2.57 6.35
C SER A 268 21.19 1.60 7.24
N ILE A 269 20.19 2.10 7.95
CA ILE A 269 19.31 1.26 8.80
C ILE A 269 18.55 0.25 7.94
N VAL A 270 17.95 0.70 6.85
CA VAL A 270 17.19 -0.17 5.94
C VAL A 270 18.08 -1.28 5.38
N ASP A 271 19.31 -0.97 4.97
CA ASP A 271 20.25 -1.95 4.41
C ASP A 271 20.73 -2.95 5.45
N GLN A 272 21.13 -2.47 6.62
CA GLN A 272 21.70 -3.32 7.68
C GLN A 272 20.68 -4.29 8.25
N GLU A 273 19.42 -3.87 8.32
CA GLU A 273 18.36 -4.65 8.94
C GLU A 273 17.45 -5.37 7.94
N GLY A 274 17.65 -5.16 6.64
CA GLY A 274 16.85 -5.79 5.58
C GLY A 274 15.37 -5.36 5.64
N LEU A 275 15.13 -4.06 5.81
CA LEU A 275 13.77 -3.53 5.94
C LEU A 275 13.13 -3.28 4.58
N SER A 276 11.86 -3.62 4.46
CA SER A 276 11.01 -3.28 3.29
C SER A 276 10.28 -1.94 3.48
N ALA A 277 10.15 -1.50 4.72
CA ALA A 277 9.48 -0.23 5.05
C ALA A 277 10.06 0.43 6.30
N ILE A 278 9.93 1.76 6.34
CA ILE A 278 10.30 2.58 7.50
C ILE A 278 9.30 3.72 7.66
N SER A 279 8.96 4.05 8.90
CA SER A 279 8.10 5.21 9.21
C SER A 279 8.64 5.98 10.41
N ILE A 280 8.32 7.26 10.48
CA ILE A 280 8.76 8.14 11.58
C ILE A 280 7.57 8.98 12.05
N ASP A 281 7.42 9.08 13.37
CA ASP A 281 6.53 10.05 14.03
C ASP A 281 7.06 11.47 13.85
N CYS A 282 6.99 11.97 12.61
CA CYS A 282 7.55 13.26 12.25
C CYS A 282 6.71 14.43 12.77
N LEU A 283 5.41 14.26 13.01
CA LEU A 283 4.55 15.32 13.57
C LEU A 283 5.01 15.75 14.95
N SER A 284 5.62 14.87 15.73
CA SER A 284 6.14 15.20 17.06
C SER A 284 7.23 16.28 17.05
N PHE A 285 7.88 16.55 15.90
CA PHE A 285 8.98 17.50 15.85
C PHE A 285 8.98 18.44 14.63
N THR A 286 8.36 18.11 13.51
CA THR A 286 8.51 18.90 12.27
C THR A 286 7.97 20.31 12.38
N PHE A 287 6.93 20.53 13.18
CA PHE A 287 6.35 21.87 13.43
C PHE A 287 7.00 22.64 14.58
N ASN A 288 8.03 22.06 15.21
CA ASN A 288 8.79 22.76 16.24
C ASN A 288 9.96 23.54 15.60
N PRO A 289 10.02 24.88 15.73
CA PRO A 289 11.13 25.67 15.18
C PRO A 289 12.49 25.31 15.79
N ASN A 290 12.49 24.78 17.02
CA ASN A 290 13.69 24.32 17.73
C ASN A 290 13.91 22.80 17.59
N ARG A 291 13.42 22.18 16.51
CA ARG A 291 13.56 20.75 16.30
C ARG A 291 15.02 20.31 16.24
N THR A 292 15.29 19.15 16.80
CA THR A 292 16.63 18.53 16.82
C THR A 292 16.84 17.48 15.73
N LEU A 293 15.80 17.21 14.95
CA LEU A 293 15.83 16.30 13.81
C LEU A 293 15.42 17.05 12.53
N PRO A 294 16.10 16.83 11.41
CA PRO A 294 15.63 17.33 10.12
C PRO A 294 14.29 16.66 9.73
N THR A 295 13.52 17.32 8.85
CA THR A 295 12.32 16.71 8.29
C THR A 295 12.70 15.49 7.43
N PRO A 296 12.00 14.35 7.53
CA PRO A 296 12.37 13.16 6.80
C PRO A 296 11.89 13.15 5.34
N CYS A 297 11.18 14.19 4.92
CA CYS A 297 10.41 14.23 3.67
C CYS A 297 11.27 13.93 2.44
N LEU A 298 12.39 14.62 2.26
CA LEU A 298 13.30 14.39 1.13
C LEU A 298 13.94 12.99 1.17
N ALA A 299 14.31 12.52 2.37
CA ALA A 299 14.83 11.17 2.57
C ALA A 299 13.80 10.11 2.19
N PHE A 300 12.53 10.30 2.55
CA PHE A 300 11.46 9.38 2.19
C PHE A 300 11.21 9.32 0.68
N THR A 301 11.33 10.43 -0.04
CA THR A 301 11.28 10.43 -1.50
C THR A 301 12.34 9.51 -2.08
N ARG A 302 13.61 9.69 -1.69
CA ARG A 302 14.72 8.89 -2.22
C ARG A 302 14.53 7.39 -1.89
N LEU A 303 14.16 7.07 -0.66
CA LEU A 303 13.90 5.70 -0.26
C LEU A 303 12.76 5.06 -1.06
N ARG A 304 11.69 5.80 -1.35
CA ARG A 304 10.58 5.31 -2.20
C ARG A 304 11.05 5.07 -3.63
N ASP A 305 11.81 5.99 -4.20
CA ASP A 305 12.39 5.86 -5.54
C ASP A 305 13.33 4.63 -5.64
N GLU A 306 13.88 4.19 -4.51
CA GLU A 306 14.72 3.01 -4.37
C GLU A 306 13.95 1.74 -3.93
N GLY A 307 12.62 1.79 -3.93
CA GLY A 307 11.77 0.63 -3.65
C GLY A 307 11.52 0.33 -2.17
N VAL A 308 11.81 1.26 -1.24
CA VAL A 308 11.46 1.14 0.17
C VAL A 308 10.16 1.89 0.46
N SER A 309 9.23 1.28 1.18
CA SER A 309 8.00 1.98 1.60
C SER A 309 8.28 2.89 2.80
N ALA A 310 8.86 4.06 2.52
CA ALA A 310 9.12 5.08 3.54
C ALA A 310 7.89 5.98 3.71
N THR A 311 7.31 6.03 4.93
CA THR A 311 6.04 6.72 5.17
C THR A 311 6.11 7.70 6.34
N CYS A 312 5.26 8.73 6.27
CA CYS A 312 5.22 9.80 7.26
C CYS A 312 4.40 9.38 8.50
N GLU A 313 4.57 10.13 9.58
CA GLU A 313 3.63 10.22 10.70
C GLU A 313 3.46 8.92 11.52
N ALA A 314 4.31 7.91 11.32
CA ALA A 314 4.19 6.62 11.98
C ALA A 314 2.80 5.96 11.83
N ASP A 315 2.09 6.22 10.71
CA ASP A 315 0.80 5.61 10.43
C ASP A 315 1.01 4.19 9.91
N VAL A 316 0.70 3.21 10.77
CA VAL A 316 0.87 1.78 10.47
C VAL A 316 0.03 1.34 9.28
N CYS A 317 -1.25 1.76 9.23
CA CYS A 317 -2.16 1.35 8.15
C CYS A 317 -1.72 1.94 6.81
N MET A 318 -1.25 3.18 6.82
CA MET A 318 -0.67 3.83 5.65
C MET A 318 0.62 3.12 5.19
N MET A 319 1.51 2.76 6.12
CA MET A 319 2.74 2.03 5.81
C MET A 319 2.45 0.67 5.16
N LEU A 320 1.56 -0.12 5.75
CA LEU A 320 1.14 -1.41 5.22
C LEU A 320 0.47 -1.29 3.85
N SER A 321 -0.36 -0.25 3.66
CA SER A 321 -0.98 0.05 2.35
C SER A 321 0.06 0.42 1.31
N SER A 322 1.05 1.24 1.68
CA SER A 322 2.19 1.59 0.81
C SER A 322 3.00 0.36 0.41
N MET A 323 3.30 -0.52 1.37
CA MET A 323 4.00 -1.78 1.11
C MET A 323 3.22 -2.66 0.13
N LEU A 324 1.91 -2.80 0.34
CA LEU A 324 1.03 -3.62 -0.50
C LEU A 324 0.98 -3.10 -1.94
N LEU A 325 0.69 -1.81 -2.13
CA LEU A 325 0.58 -1.23 -3.45
C LEU A 325 1.94 -1.28 -4.20
N ARG A 326 3.04 -1.01 -3.50
CA ARG A 326 4.39 -1.17 -4.06
C ARG A 326 4.68 -2.61 -4.46
N GLU A 327 4.34 -3.57 -3.59
CA GLU A 327 4.62 -4.99 -3.87
C GLU A 327 3.86 -5.49 -5.09
N ILE A 328 2.61 -5.10 -5.25
CA ILE A 328 1.78 -5.50 -6.39
C ILE A 328 2.17 -4.74 -7.65
N SER A 329 2.34 -3.43 -7.58
CA SER A 329 2.59 -2.59 -8.74
C SER A 329 4.06 -2.56 -9.18
N LYS A 330 4.99 -2.92 -8.31
CA LYS A 330 6.44 -2.72 -8.43
C LYS A 330 6.81 -1.24 -8.68
N ARG A 331 5.93 -0.32 -8.24
CA ARG A 331 6.09 1.13 -8.39
C ARG A 331 6.08 1.81 -7.03
N PRO A 332 6.85 2.89 -6.87
CA PRO A 332 6.76 3.72 -5.68
C PRO A 332 5.37 4.28 -5.48
N SER A 333 4.90 4.27 -4.25
CA SER A 333 3.58 4.78 -3.90
C SER A 333 3.62 6.21 -3.39
N TYR A 334 2.59 6.99 -3.70
CA TYR A 334 2.34 8.31 -3.15
C TYR A 334 1.41 8.20 -1.95
N VAL A 335 1.89 8.61 -0.80
CA VAL A 335 1.07 8.81 0.40
C VAL A 335 0.34 10.14 0.27
N CYS A 336 -0.96 10.15 0.47
CA CYS A 336 -1.77 11.35 0.27
C CYS A 336 -2.95 11.45 1.23
N ASN A 337 -3.35 12.68 1.51
CA ASN A 337 -4.62 13.00 2.17
C ASN A 337 -5.68 13.24 1.12
N VAL A 338 -6.90 12.78 1.35
CA VAL A 338 -8.07 13.24 0.61
C VAL A 338 -8.40 14.65 1.06
N SER A 339 -7.92 15.64 0.31
CA SER A 339 -8.02 17.06 0.68
C SER A 339 -9.36 17.69 0.32
N SER A 340 -9.93 17.26 -0.78
CA SER A 340 -11.27 17.71 -1.20
C SER A 340 -11.91 16.69 -2.12
N VAL A 341 -13.23 16.72 -2.17
CA VAL A 341 -14.06 15.92 -3.06
C VAL A 341 -15.06 16.84 -3.74
N ASN A 342 -15.11 16.78 -5.08
CA ASN A 342 -16.06 17.52 -5.89
C ASN A 342 -17.05 16.55 -6.53
N THR A 343 -18.30 16.58 -6.07
CA THR A 343 -19.34 15.67 -6.53
C THR A 343 -19.89 16.04 -7.92
N GLN A 344 -19.75 17.31 -8.34
CA GLN A 344 -20.20 17.76 -9.66
C GLN A 344 -19.28 17.28 -10.79
N THR A 345 -17.98 17.33 -10.54
CA THR A 345 -16.95 16.88 -11.51
C THR A 345 -16.53 15.43 -11.32
N SER A 346 -16.99 14.79 -10.24
CA SER A 346 -16.56 13.46 -9.82
C SER A 346 -15.04 13.38 -9.65
N THR A 347 -14.46 14.38 -8.98
CA THR A 347 -13.01 14.46 -8.74
C THR A 347 -12.69 14.51 -7.25
N THR A 348 -11.51 14.01 -6.90
CA THR A 348 -10.90 14.19 -5.59
C THR A 348 -9.51 14.81 -5.73
N VAL A 349 -9.14 15.68 -4.80
CA VAL A 349 -7.78 16.21 -4.72
C VAL A 349 -7.02 15.48 -3.64
N LEU A 350 -5.97 14.81 -4.04
CA LEU A 350 -5.03 14.15 -3.17
C LEU A 350 -3.83 15.07 -2.91
N ARG A 351 -3.44 15.21 -1.66
CA ARG A 351 -2.35 16.11 -1.27
C ARG A 351 -1.51 15.52 -0.16
N HIS A 352 -0.19 15.67 -0.27
CA HIS A 352 0.78 15.44 0.80
C HIS A 352 2.14 16.09 0.50
N CYS A 353 3.01 16.15 1.50
CA CYS A 353 4.33 16.75 1.37
C CYS A 353 5.31 15.90 0.55
N VAL A 354 5.15 14.58 0.55
CA VAL A 354 6.14 13.64 0.04
C VAL A 354 5.56 12.79 -1.08
N ALA A 355 6.09 12.95 -2.29
CA ALA A 355 5.83 12.06 -3.41
C ALA A 355 7.13 11.41 -3.91
N PRO A 356 7.07 10.20 -4.48
CA PRO A 356 8.20 9.64 -5.21
C PRO A 356 8.43 10.43 -6.49
N THR A 357 9.67 10.53 -6.94
CA THR A 357 9.97 11.12 -8.26
C THR A 357 9.90 10.09 -9.37
N LYS A 358 10.21 8.83 -9.07
CA LYS A 358 10.21 7.71 -10.03
C LYS A 358 8.87 6.99 -10.08
N ILE A 359 7.78 7.70 -10.36
CA ILE A 359 6.40 7.19 -10.28
C ILE A 359 6.10 5.96 -11.15
N PHE A 360 6.94 5.66 -12.15
CA PHE A 360 6.77 4.51 -13.04
C PHE A 360 7.63 3.29 -12.68
N GLY A 361 8.42 3.36 -11.62
CA GLY A 361 9.26 2.27 -11.11
C GLY A 361 10.70 2.69 -10.85
N ALA A 362 11.43 1.86 -10.11
CA ALA A 362 12.81 2.17 -9.69
C ALA A 362 13.78 2.38 -10.86
N ASP A 363 13.56 1.67 -11.97
CA ASP A 363 14.39 1.76 -13.18
C ASP A 363 13.93 2.87 -14.14
N ALA A 364 12.77 3.49 -13.87
CA ALA A 364 12.28 4.58 -14.70
C ALA A 364 13.01 5.90 -14.37
N PRO A 365 13.10 6.82 -15.35
CA PRO A 365 13.61 8.17 -15.09
C PRO A 365 12.68 8.90 -14.10
N PRO A 366 13.25 9.75 -13.24
CA PRO A 366 12.45 10.56 -12.33
C PRO A 366 11.60 11.57 -13.12
N GLN A 367 10.41 11.87 -12.60
CA GLN A 367 9.65 13.03 -13.07
C GLN A 367 10.44 14.30 -12.71
N PRO A 368 10.39 15.33 -13.53
CA PRO A 368 10.97 16.63 -13.19
C PRO A 368 10.38 17.13 -11.86
N TYR A 369 11.22 17.64 -10.96
CA TYR A 369 10.79 18.13 -9.66
C TYR A 369 11.53 19.40 -9.25
N ASN A 370 10.86 20.21 -8.44
CA ASN A 370 11.46 21.34 -7.76
C ASN A 370 11.69 20.98 -6.29
N LEU A 371 12.76 21.49 -5.70
CA LEU A 371 12.93 21.46 -4.25
C LEU A 371 12.21 22.67 -3.63
N ARG A 372 11.34 22.39 -2.68
CA ARG A 372 10.52 23.38 -1.98
C ARG A 372 10.74 23.30 -0.48
N ASP A 373 10.50 24.40 0.21
CA ASP A 373 10.52 24.41 1.68
C ASP A 373 9.28 23.67 2.23
N TYR A 374 9.50 22.87 3.28
CA TYR A 374 8.44 22.19 4.02
C TYR A 374 7.65 23.20 4.86
N HIS A 375 6.49 23.62 4.39
CA HIS A 375 5.57 24.54 5.08
C HIS A 375 6.19 25.88 5.55
N GLY A 376 7.30 26.33 4.99
CA GLY A 376 8.04 27.49 5.49
C GLY A 376 8.76 27.24 6.81
N MET A 377 9.03 26.00 7.15
CA MET A 377 9.65 25.56 8.41
C MET A 377 11.11 25.12 8.24
N GLY A 378 11.73 25.39 7.09
CA GLY A 378 13.13 25.05 6.82
C GLY A 378 13.40 23.54 6.66
N GLY A 379 12.44 22.78 6.17
CA GLY A 379 12.63 21.42 5.69
C GLY A 379 12.66 21.38 4.16
N VAL A 380 12.88 20.22 3.56
CA VAL A 380 12.93 20.07 2.10
C VAL A 380 11.98 19.01 1.60
N VAL A 381 11.19 19.35 0.58
CA VAL A 381 10.26 18.44 -0.09
C VAL A 381 10.42 18.56 -1.61
N PRO A 382 10.30 17.46 -2.37
CA PRO A 382 10.21 17.51 -3.81
C PRO A 382 8.77 17.87 -4.24
N GLU A 383 8.66 18.80 -5.16
CA GLU A 383 7.39 19.14 -5.81
C GLU A 383 7.38 18.54 -7.21
N ILE A 384 6.50 17.56 -7.43
CA ILE A 384 6.30 16.93 -8.74
C ILE A 384 4.89 17.18 -9.25
N GLU A 385 4.70 17.01 -10.55
CA GLU A 385 3.37 16.93 -11.15
C GLU A 385 3.13 15.53 -11.71
N TYR A 386 1.94 14.99 -11.46
CA TYR A 386 1.51 13.75 -12.09
C TYR A 386 1.01 14.02 -13.51
N PRO A 387 1.41 13.22 -14.52
CA PRO A 387 0.97 13.40 -15.90
C PRO A 387 -0.55 13.33 -16.03
N VAL A 388 -1.13 14.30 -16.73
CA VAL A 388 -2.57 14.33 -17.02
C VAL A 388 -2.95 13.15 -17.92
N GLY A 389 -4.06 12.49 -17.59
CA GLY A 389 -4.53 11.29 -18.30
C GLY A 389 -3.92 9.99 -17.78
N LEU A 390 -2.99 10.05 -16.82
CA LEU A 390 -2.44 8.85 -16.19
C LEU A 390 -3.50 8.12 -15.38
N ASP A 391 -3.67 6.83 -15.64
CA ASP A 391 -4.48 5.97 -14.79
C ASP A 391 -3.75 5.70 -13.48
N VAL A 392 -4.49 5.68 -12.39
CA VAL A 392 -3.97 5.46 -11.04
C VAL A 392 -4.87 4.51 -10.26
N THR A 393 -4.26 3.81 -9.33
CA THR A 393 -4.99 3.02 -8.33
C THR A 393 -4.76 3.61 -6.96
N MET A 394 -5.84 3.92 -6.25
CA MET A 394 -5.84 4.41 -4.88
C MET A 394 -6.31 3.31 -3.94
N GLY A 395 -5.74 3.27 -2.73
CA GLY A 395 -6.18 2.32 -1.74
C GLY A 395 -5.67 2.63 -0.34
N GLY A 396 -6.26 1.98 0.64
CA GLY A 396 -5.84 2.10 2.02
C GLY A 396 -6.55 1.13 2.95
N PHE A 397 -5.82 0.53 3.87
CA PHE A 397 -6.39 -0.28 4.94
C PHE A 397 -7.21 0.57 5.90
N SER A 398 -8.33 0.02 6.35
CA SER A 398 -9.04 0.53 7.54
C SER A 398 -8.14 0.49 8.77
N LYS A 399 -8.49 1.24 9.81
CA LYS A 399 -7.68 1.35 11.02
C LYS A 399 -7.53 0.04 11.81
N ASP A 400 -8.40 -0.93 11.57
CA ASP A 400 -8.36 -2.27 12.15
C ASP A 400 -7.87 -3.36 11.19
N LEU A 401 -7.42 -2.99 9.98
CA LEU A 401 -6.92 -3.87 8.92
C LEU A 401 -7.96 -4.90 8.42
N LYS A 402 -9.25 -4.67 8.64
CA LYS A 402 -10.31 -5.60 8.20
C LYS A 402 -10.85 -5.27 6.82
N ASP A 403 -10.82 -3.98 6.46
CA ASP A 403 -11.28 -3.48 5.17
C ASP A 403 -10.14 -2.83 4.41
N PHE A 404 -10.24 -2.83 3.10
CA PHE A 404 -9.37 -2.09 2.20
C PHE A 404 -10.22 -1.28 1.22
N VAL A 405 -10.07 0.04 1.27
CA VAL A 405 -10.69 0.93 0.28
C VAL A 405 -9.88 0.86 -1.00
N LEU A 406 -10.52 0.55 -2.12
CA LEU A 406 -9.88 0.37 -3.42
C LEU A 406 -10.62 1.18 -4.48
N TRP A 407 -9.95 2.16 -5.09
CA TRP A 407 -10.54 3.04 -6.10
C TRP A 407 -9.62 3.27 -7.28
N PRO A 408 -10.05 2.94 -8.51
CA PRO A 408 -9.37 3.39 -9.73
C PRO A 408 -9.68 4.85 -10.00
N GLY A 409 -8.74 5.53 -10.66
CA GLY A 409 -8.94 6.90 -11.07
C GLY A 409 -8.03 7.32 -12.22
N ARG A 410 -8.23 8.54 -12.69
CA ARG A 410 -7.42 9.14 -13.77
C ARG A 410 -7.04 10.56 -13.43
N ILE A 411 -5.75 10.87 -13.55
CA ILE A 411 -5.22 12.21 -13.28
C ILE A 411 -5.84 13.24 -14.20
N GLN A 412 -6.34 14.32 -13.63
CA GLN A 412 -6.92 15.46 -14.30
C GLN A 412 -5.95 16.66 -14.29
N PRO A 413 -6.17 17.67 -15.16
CA PRO A 413 -5.50 18.94 -14.99
C PRO A 413 -5.78 19.51 -13.61
N GLY A 414 -4.74 19.76 -12.81
CA GLY A 414 -4.90 20.28 -11.46
C GLY A 414 -5.48 21.70 -11.44
N ILE A 415 -6.36 21.96 -10.48
CA ILE A 415 -6.82 23.31 -10.19
C ILE A 415 -5.79 23.98 -9.27
N ASP A 416 -5.39 25.21 -9.59
CA ASP A 416 -4.67 26.02 -8.61
C ASP A 416 -5.62 26.38 -7.47
N ASP A 417 -5.59 25.59 -6.41
CA ASP A 417 -6.46 25.80 -5.24
C ASP A 417 -6.13 27.11 -4.50
N ARG A 418 -4.99 27.76 -4.77
CA ARG A 418 -4.70 29.12 -4.28
C ARG A 418 -5.61 30.16 -4.92
N ALA A 419 -6.17 29.85 -6.08
CA ALA A 419 -7.18 30.68 -6.72
C ALA A 419 -8.59 30.48 -6.14
N THR A 420 -8.82 29.41 -5.37
CA THR A 420 -10.15 29.08 -4.85
C THR A 420 -10.59 30.02 -3.73
N PRO A 421 -11.92 30.27 -3.60
CA PRO A 421 -12.45 31.06 -2.48
C PRO A 421 -12.07 30.48 -1.13
N SER A 422 -12.07 29.14 -0.99
CA SER A 422 -11.68 28.47 0.26
C SER A 422 -10.25 28.77 0.68
N PHE A 423 -9.32 28.89 -0.27
CA PHE A 423 -7.96 29.30 0.04
C PHE A 423 -7.87 30.78 0.42
N LYS A 424 -8.52 31.67 -0.36
CA LYS A 424 -8.50 33.12 -0.13
C LYS A 424 -9.13 33.51 1.20
N ASN A 425 -10.14 32.75 1.64
CA ASN A 425 -10.83 32.96 2.91
C ASN A 425 -10.23 32.18 4.10
N ALA A 426 -9.21 31.36 3.86
CA ALA A 426 -8.54 30.62 4.93
C ALA A 426 -7.76 31.58 5.86
N PRO A 427 -7.57 31.23 7.14
CA PRO A 427 -6.71 32.00 8.05
C PRO A 427 -5.30 32.18 7.46
N PRO A 428 -4.63 33.32 7.71
CA PRO A 428 -3.30 33.62 7.16
C PRO A 428 -2.27 32.51 7.37
N GLU A 429 -2.30 31.87 8.54
CA GLU A 429 -1.40 30.75 8.85
C GLU A 429 -1.62 29.56 7.92
N MET A 430 -2.88 29.21 7.64
CA MET A 430 -3.20 28.13 6.70
C MET A 430 -2.83 28.52 5.26
N GLN A 431 -3.01 29.79 4.87
CA GLN A 431 -2.56 30.25 3.56
C GLN A 431 -1.05 30.16 3.42
N LYS A 432 -0.30 30.51 4.48
CA LYS A 432 1.16 30.38 4.51
C LYS A 432 1.58 28.91 4.35
N MET A 433 1.02 28.00 5.15
CA MET A 433 1.32 26.57 5.05
C MET A 433 1.03 26.02 3.65
N ARG A 434 -0.10 26.35 3.05
CA ARG A 434 -0.51 25.86 1.71
C ARG A 434 0.37 26.39 0.56
N ARG A 435 1.13 27.45 0.76
CA ARG A 435 2.08 27.96 -0.25
C ARG A 435 3.24 27.02 -0.47
N TYR A 436 3.65 26.28 0.54
CA TYR A 436 4.87 25.48 0.54
C TYR A 436 4.61 23.97 0.42
N CYS A 437 3.50 23.49 0.91
CA CYS A 437 3.15 22.07 0.82
C CYS A 437 2.42 21.78 -0.50
N SER A 438 3.00 20.97 -1.37
CA SER A 438 2.69 21.22 -2.76
C SER A 438 2.51 20.05 -3.70
N VAL A 439 2.74 18.82 -3.32
CA VAL A 439 2.37 17.74 -4.22
C VAL A 439 0.87 17.53 -4.19
N ARG A 440 0.25 17.69 -5.35
CA ARG A 440 -1.19 17.54 -5.55
C ARG A 440 -1.46 16.66 -6.76
N ALA A 441 -2.48 15.83 -6.64
CA ALA A 441 -3.03 15.11 -7.75
C ALA A 441 -4.55 15.29 -7.74
N GLU A 442 -5.11 15.88 -8.78
CA GLU A 442 -6.55 15.85 -8.99
C GLU A 442 -6.89 14.59 -9.76
N VAL A 443 -7.78 13.78 -9.20
CA VAL A 443 -8.10 12.46 -9.72
C VAL A 443 -9.60 12.39 -10.01
N LYS A 444 -9.97 12.08 -11.24
CA LYS A 444 -11.34 11.73 -11.60
C LYS A 444 -11.59 10.30 -11.17
N ILE A 445 -12.70 10.09 -10.45
CA ILE A 445 -13.10 8.80 -9.90
C ILE A 445 -14.54 8.48 -10.26
N LYS A 446 -14.88 7.20 -10.24
CA LYS A 446 -16.26 6.75 -10.33
C LYS A 446 -16.94 6.79 -8.96
N ASP A 447 -18.25 6.93 -8.94
CA ASP A 447 -19.09 6.88 -7.73
C ASP A 447 -18.48 7.69 -6.55
N VAL A 448 -18.30 8.98 -6.80
CA VAL A 448 -17.67 9.90 -5.83
C VAL A 448 -18.43 9.99 -4.51
N HIS A 449 -19.75 9.77 -4.52
CA HIS A 449 -20.56 9.77 -3.31
C HIS A 449 -20.23 8.57 -2.42
N ARG A 450 -20.13 7.38 -3.02
CA ARG A 450 -19.73 6.18 -2.30
C ARG A 450 -18.28 6.27 -1.81
N PHE A 451 -17.37 6.82 -2.63
CA PHE A 451 -16.00 7.08 -2.21
C PHE A 451 -15.95 7.91 -0.94
N LEU A 452 -16.72 9.01 -0.88
CA LEU A 452 -16.77 9.89 0.29
C LEU A 452 -17.21 9.16 1.56
N GLN A 453 -18.17 8.23 1.43
CA GLN A 453 -18.65 7.41 2.55
C GLN A 453 -17.68 6.27 2.92
N SER A 454 -16.74 5.93 2.05
CA SER A 454 -15.83 4.79 2.20
C SER A 454 -14.44 5.18 2.68
N ILE A 455 -14.14 6.48 2.83
CA ILE A 455 -12.82 6.98 3.24
C ILE A 455 -12.42 6.35 4.58
N ALA A 456 -11.34 5.56 4.56
CA ALA A 456 -10.88 4.80 5.72
C ALA A 456 -10.13 5.65 6.77
N GLY A 457 -9.85 6.90 6.46
CA GLY A 457 -9.12 7.85 7.32
C GLY A 457 -8.51 8.99 6.51
N ILE A 458 -7.65 9.77 7.14
CA ILE A 458 -7.01 10.91 6.49
C ILE A 458 -6.05 10.49 5.37
N HIS A 459 -5.30 9.40 5.58
CA HIS A 459 -4.29 8.93 4.64
C HIS A 459 -4.82 7.87 3.69
N HIS A 460 -4.46 8.03 2.43
CA HIS A 460 -4.64 7.07 1.35
C HIS A 460 -3.32 6.91 0.60
N ILE A 461 -3.22 5.85 -0.18
CA ILE A 461 -2.04 5.59 -1.01
C ILE A 461 -2.48 5.58 -2.46
N MET A 462 -1.65 6.14 -3.33
CA MET A 462 -1.86 6.12 -4.78
C MET A 462 -0.62 5.58 -5.48
N VAL A 463 -0.83 4.73 -6.48
CA VAL A 463 0.21 4.30 -7.43
C VAL A 463 -0.19 4.60 -8.86
N ALA A 464 0.78 4.86 -9.70
CA ALA A 464 0.58 5.04 -11.14
C ALA A 464 0.24 3.69 -11.80
N GLY A 465 -0.88 3.62 -12.53
CA GLY A 465 -1.34 2.42 -13.25
C GLY A 465 -2.60 1.79 -12.67
N SER A 466 -3.11 0.77 -13.37
CA SER A 466 -4.33 0.03 -13.04
C SER A 466 -3.97 -1.32 -12.42
N TYR A 467 -4.25 -1.50 -11.13
CA TYR A 467 -3.91 -2.71 -10.35
C TYR A 467 -5.08 -3.23 -9.53
N THR A 468 -6.30 -2.82 -9.87
CA THR A 468 -7.50 -3.12 -9.04
C THR A 468 -7.73 -4.61 -8.86
N GLU A 469 -7.63 -5.40 -9.93
CA GLU A 469 -7.79 -6.85 -9.89
C GLU A 469 -6.73 -7.53 -9.02
N ALA A 470 -5.45 -7.21 -9.25
CA ALA A 470 -4.36 -7.81 -8.48
C ALA A 470 -4.45 -7.48 -6.98
N ILE A 471 -4.89 -6.26 -6.64
CA ILE A 471 -5.12 -5.85 -5.25
C ILE A 471 -6.34 -6.57 -4.68
N TYR A 472 -7.43 -6.69 -5.44
CA TYR A 472 -8.62 -7.44 -5.01
C TYR A 472 -8.24 -8.89 -4.66
N ASN A 473 -7.52 -9.57 -5.54
CA ASN A 473 -7.06 -10.95 -5.32
C ASN A 473 -6.12 -11.04 -4.09
N ALA A 474 -5.29 -10.03 -3.86
CA ALA A 474 -4.46 -9.96 -2.65
C ALA A 474 -5.30 -9.83 -1.38
N MET A 475 -6.38 -9.06 -1.42
CA MET A 475 -7.30 -8.91 -0.29
C MET A 475 -8.05 -10.20 0.02
N LEU A 476 -8.50 -10.93 -1.01
CA LEU A 476 -9.08 -12.27 -0.82
C LEU A 476 -8.13 -13.21 -0.07
N ARG A 477 -6.84 -13.24 -0.46
CA ARG A 477 -5.80 -14.04 0.23
C ARG A 477 -5.60 -13.66 1.69
N MET A 478 -5.69 -12.36 1.98
CA MET A 478 -5.44 -11.80 3.31
C MET A 478 -6.69 -11.81 4.20
N ASN A 479 -7.83 -12.29 3.72
CA ASN A 479 -9.12 -12.19 4.40
C ASN A 479 -9.47 -10.74 4.78
N VAL A 480 -9.29 -9.82 3.81
CA VAL A 480 -9.60 -8.41 3.95
C VAL A 480 -10.77 -8.08 3.03
N ASN A 481 -11.79 -7.45 3.59
CA ASN A 481 -12.95 -7.02 2.82
C ASN A 481 -12.59 -5.83 1.93
N VAL A 482 -13.07 -5.81 0.68
CA VAL A 482 -12.80 -4.72 -0.27
C VAL A 482 -14.01 -3.81 -0.37
N ILE A 483 -13.79 -2.51 -0.14
CA ILE A 483 -14.77 -1.45 -0.36
C ILE A 483 -14.36 -0.71 -1.64
N ALA A 484 -15.18 -0.83 -2.68
CA ALA A 484 -14.87 -0.36 -4.03
C ALA A 484 -16.12 0.19 -4.73
N PRO A 485 -16.00 0.90 -5.88
CA PRO A 485 -17.16 1.24 -6.70
C PRO A 485 -17.86 -0.04 -7.19
N PRO A 486 -19.21 -0.01 -7.36
CA PRO A 486 -19.98 -1.22 -7.68
C PRO A 486 -19.61 -1.87 -9.01
N ASP A 487 -19.12 -1.06 -9.94
CA ASP A 487 -18.68 -1.47 -11.26
C ASP A 487 -17.15 -1.68 -11.34
N LEU A 488 -16.50 -1.83 -10.18
CA LEU A 488 -15.16 -2.37 -10.18
C LEU A 488 -15.28 -3.79 -10.73
N ILE A 489 -14.82 -3.99 -11.94
CA ILE A 489 -14.86 -5.30 -12.58
C ILE A 489 -13.98 -6.20 -11.70
N VAL A 490 -14.63 -6.96 -10.84
CA VAL A 490 -14.14 -8.27 -10.47
C VAL A 490 -14.11 -9.00 -11.81
N PRO A 491 -13.01 -9.62 -12.25
CA PRO A 491 -13.02 -10.39 -13.49
C PRO A 491 -14.29 -11.25 -13.47
N GLU A 492 -15.06 -11.19 -14.54
CA GLU A 492 -16.07 -12.21 -14.76
C GLU A 492 -15.28 -13.51 -14.86
N VAL A 493 -15.28 -14.24 -13.78
CA VAL A 493 -14.67 -15.55 -13.66
C VAL A 493 -15.58 -16.55 -14.34
#